data_4bfcee681495cdb412af8a6af330b145
#
_entry.id   4bfcee681495cdb412af8a6af330b145
#
_cell.length_a   1.000
_cell.length_b   1.000
_cell.length_c   1.000
_cell.angle_alpha   90.00
_cell.angle_beta   90.00
_cell.angle_gamma   90.00
#
_symmetry.space_group_name_H-M   'P 1'
#
loop_
_entity.id
_entity.type
_entity.pdbx_description
1 polymer ?
#
loop_
_entity_poly.entity_id
_entity_poly.type
_entity_poly.pdbx_seq_one_letter_code
_entity_poly.pdbx_strand_id
1 'polypeptide(L)'
;MRGYSHLSDDEREQIGLAKAVGHSIGAIAKAIGRPKSTVSRELSRNKLPSGRYSPLHAAGAYQLRRRREARIERDRALRTFVVDRLAEGWTPEQISGWLRGGNEPRLRAVGCETIYAFIYRAAQQAEQLWRYLTRHHKRRRPRRSRPSQDTIKDRVSIHERPKKVDARTESGHWEGDLIICKRTRPVLVLHERKSRVTLAARLAGKTAAETISVMLAVFARIEPALRKSITFDNDTAFAQHALLRTMRAMTTWFCDAYASWQKGRVENANGRLRRWLPRQIDIDKVSDEEIQDIVITANLTPRKCLGFKTPFQAILKELGKDVQIRFT
;
A
#
# COMPACT_ATOMS: atom_id res chain seq x y z
N MET A 1 -21.64 28.20 -2.38
CA MET A 1 -21.30 28.13 -3.81
C MET A 1 -22.08 27.00 -4.44
N ARG A 2 -22.96 27.27 -5.42
CA ARG A 2 -23.65 26.19 -6.17
C ARG A 2 -22.60 25.51 -7.06
N GLY A 3 -22.34 24.24 -6.84
CA GLY A 3 -21.41 23.46 -7.65
C GLY A 3 -21.85 23.41 -9.12
N TYR A 4 -20.89 23.43 -10.05
CA TYR A 4 -21.15 23.30 -11.48
C TYR A 4 -21.83 21.95 -11.77
N SER A 5 -23.04 22.00 -12.37
CA SER A 5 -23.75 20.81 -12.85
C SER A 5 -23.88 20.83 -14.36
N HIS A 6 -23.69 19.68 -15.00
CA HIS A 6 -23.90 19.53 -16.44
C HIS A 6 -25.40 19.60 -16.79
N LEU A 7 -25.70 19.90 -18.05
CA LEU A 7 -27.11 19.85 -18.55
C LEU A 7 -27.61 18.40 -18.44
N SER A 8 -28.85 18.26 -17.93
CA SER A 8 -29.58 16.99 -17.93
C SER A 8 -30.16 16.68 -19.31
N ASP A 9 -30.65 15.46 -19.49
CA ASP A 9 -31.32 15.10 -20.76
C ASP A 9 -32.62 15.85 -20.93
N ASP A 10 -33.40 16.09 -19.83
CA ASP A 10 -34.60 16.92 -19.83
C ASP A 10 -34.30 18.37 -20.24
N GLU A 11 -33.23 18.98 -19.73
CA GLU A 11 -32.79 20.31 -20.11
C GLU A 11 -32.42 20.37 -21.60
N ARG A 12 -31.81 19.29 -22.16
CA ARG A 12 -31.50 19.19 -23.59
C ARG A 12 -32.78 19.11 -24.45
N GLU A 13 -33.77 18.35 -23.97
CA GLU A 13 -35.10 18.32 -24.64
C GLU A 13 -35.77 19.69 -24.69
N GLN A 14 -35.80 20.39 -23.55
CA GLN A 14 -36.34 21.74 -23.48
C GLN A 14 -35.60 22.72 -24.43
N ILE A 15 -34.24 22.62 -24.50
CA ILE A 15 -33.46 23.39 -25.45
C ILE A 15 -33.87 23.05 -26.89
N GLY A 16 -34.05 21.77 -27.20
CA GLY A 16 -34.45 21.31 -28.54
C GLY A 16 -35.82 21.81 -28.96
N LEU A 17 -36.83 21.67 -28.12
CA LEU A 17 -38.19 22.13 -28.35
C LEU A 17 -38.24 23.65 -28.53
N ALA A 18 -37.65 24.41 -27.59
CA ALA A 18 -37.66 25.87 -27.66
C ALA A 18 -36.88 26.39 -28.88
N LYS A 19 -35.83 25.72 -29.30
CA LYS A 19 -35.06 26.06 -30.51
C LYS A 19 -35.86 25.78 -31.79
N ALA A 20 -36.62 24.67 -31.83
CA ALA A 20 -37.51 24.34 -32.95
C ALA A 20 -38.63 25.36 -33.16
N VAL A 21 -39.16 25.96 -32.09
CA VAL A 21 -40.16 27.00 -32.10
C VAL A 21 -39.57 28.40 -32.39
N GLY A 22 -38.23 28.51 -32.54
CA GLY A 22 -37.60 29.77 -32.93
C GLY A 22 -37.19 30.67 -31.75
N HIS A 23 -37.24 30.19 -30.50
CA HIS A 23 -36.85 31.00 -29.36
C HIS A 23 -35.40 31.42 -29.40
N SER A 24 -35.08 32.64 -28.92
CA SER A 24 -33.71 33.13 -28.82
C SER A 24 -32.95 32.38 -27.72
N ILE A 25 -31.60 32.32 -27.85
CA ILE A 25 -30.73 31.67 -26.83
C ILE A 25 -30.95 32.27 -25.43
N GLY A 26 -31.27 33.58 -25.36
CA GLY A 26 -31.57 34.24 -24.09
C GLY A 26 -32.88 33.78 -23.43
N ALA A 27 -33.91 33.62 -24.26
CA ALA A 27 -35.21 33.10 -23.80
C ALA A 27 -35.11 31.66 -23.32
N ILE A 28 -34.40 30.81 -24.07
CA ILE A 28 -34.14 29.41 -23.71
C ILE A 28 -33.36 29.34 -22.38
N ALA A 29 -32.28 30.10 -22.24
CA ALA A 29 -31.48 30.15 -21.03
C ALA A 29 -32.27 30.55 -19.79
N LYS A 30 -33.20 31.53 -19.92
CA LYS A 30 -34.10 31.96 -18.86
C LYS A 30 -35.08 30.84 -18.50
N ALA A 31 -35.66 30.17 -19.48
CA ALA A 31 -36.61 29.09 -19.27
C ALA A 31 -36.06 27.90 -18.49
N ILE A 32 -34.81 27.48 -18.79
CA ILE A 32 -34.17 26.35 -18.10
C ILE A 32 -33.31 26.74 -16.88
N GLY A 33 -33.30 28.05 -16.51
CA GLY A 33 -32.54 28.54 -15.35
C GLY A 33 -31.03 28.39 -15.47
N ARG A 34 -30.46 28.42 -16.70
CA ARG A 34 -29.05 28.28 -16.98
C ARG A 34 -28.43 29.56 -17.60
N PRO A 35 -27.11 29.78 -17.46
CA PRO A 35 -26.44 30.87 -18.12
C PRO A 35 -26.58 30.80 -19.66
N LYS A 36 -26.78 31.95 -20.32
CA LYS A 36 -26.86 32.06 -21.77
C LYS A 36 -25.65 31.41 -22.48
N SER A 37 -24.43 31.52 -21.89
CA SER A 37 -23.21 30.91 -22.40
C SER A 37 -23.24 29.37 -22.39
N THR A 38 -24.02 28.76 -21.47
CA THR A 38 -24.18 27.30 -21.40
C THR A 38 -25.02 26.80 -22.58
N VAL A 39 -26.18 27.47 -22.84
CA VAL A 39 -27.05 27.13 -23.96
C VAL A 39 -26.35 27.39 -25.31
N SER A 40 -25.67 28.52 -25.44
CA SER A 40 -24.91 28.85 -26.65
C SER A 40 -23.83 27.77 -26.96
N ARG A 41 -23.06 27.36 -25.97
CA ARG A 41 -22.05 26.28 -26.12
C ARG A 41 -22.67 24.94 -26.44
N GLU A 42 -23.80 24.60 -25.83
CA GLU A 42 -24.54 23.36 -26.09
C GLU A 42 -24.99 23.29 -27.55
N LEU A 43 -25.68 24.35 -28.03
CA LEU A 43 -26.15 24.43 -29.41
C LEU A 43 -25.02 24.43 -30.44
N SER A 44 -23.92 25.16 -30.17
CA SER A 44 -22.78 25.23 -31.06
C SER A 44 -22.02 23.90 -31.15
N ARG A 45 -21.81 23.23 -30.02
CA ARG A 45 -20.99 22.02 -29.90
C ARG A 45 -21.69 20.75 -30.37
N ASN A 46 -23.04 20.71 -30.27
CA ASN A 46 -23.84 19.50 -30.50
C ASN A 46 -24.81 19.63 -31.66
N LYS A 47 -24.61 20.55 -32.60
CA LYS A 47 -25.38 20.64 -33.83
C LYS A 47 -25.05 19.46 -34.75
N LEU A 48 -26.07 18.97 -35.48
CA LEU A 48 -25.91 18.01 -36.53
C LEU A 48 -25.20 18.61 -37.74
N PRO A 49 -24.66 17.79 -38.67
CA PRO A 49 -24.10 18.28 -39.96
C PRO A 49 -25.08 19.16 -40.72
N SER A 50 -26.39 18.89 -40.61
CA SER A 50 -27.44 19.70 -41.18
C SER A 50 -27.65 21.07 -40.54
N GLY A 51 -26.88 21.43 -39.53
CA GLY A 51 -27.01 22.66 -38.74
C GLY A 51 -28.15 22.63 -37.68
N ARG A 52 -28.97 21.60 -37.68
CA ARG A 52 -30.07 21.43 -36.68
C ARG A 52 -29.52 20.92 -35.34
N TYR A 53 -30.25 21.20 -34.26
CA TYR A 53 -29.96 20.64 -32.95
C TYR A 53 -30.90 19.45 -32.67
N SER A 54 -30.34 18.35 -32.18
CA SER A 54 -31.07 17.18 -31.72
C SER A 54 -30.68 16.86 -30.27
N PRO A 55 -31.61 16.84 -29.31
CA PRO A 55 -31.37 16.49 -27.91
C PRO A 55 -30.71 15.11 -27.77
N LEU A 56 -31.22 14.12 -28.50
CA LEU A 56 -30.70 12.75 -28.47
C LEU A 56 -29.25 12.67 -28.99
N HIS A 57 -28.96 13.34 -30.10
CA HIS A 57 -27.59 13.45 -30.62
C HIS A 57 -26.67 14.15 -29.61
N ALA A 58 -27.13 15.24 -29.03
CA ALA A 58 -26.38 16.01 -28.02
C ALA A 58 -26.06 15.17 -26.77
N ALA A 59 -27.03 14.39 -26.28
CA ALA A 59 -26.84 13.46 -25.15
C ALA A 59 -25.83 12.36 -25.51
N GLY A 60 -25.97 11.72 -26.66
CA GLY A 60 -25.04 10.71 -27.14
C GLY A 60 -23.61 11.27 -27.33
N ALA A 61 -23.48 12.41 -27.99
CA ALA A 61 -22.18 13.09 -28.18
C ALA A 61 -21.57 13.53 -26.85
N TYR A 62 -22.38 13.94 -25.88
CA TYR A 62 -21.91 14.22 -24.51
C TYR A 62 -21.36 12.96 -23.83
N GLN A 63 -22.09 11.86 -23.90
CA GLN A 63 -21.66 10.59 -23.32
C GLN A 63 -20.39 10.05 -23.98
N LEU A 64 -20.27 10.11 -25.30
CA LEU A 64 -19.07 9.73 -26.05
C LEU A 64 -17.84 10.55 -25.62
N ARG A 65 -18.00 11.86 -25.44
CA ARG A 65 -16.93 12.74 -24.96
C ARG A 65 -16.51 12.43 -23.51
N ARG A 66 -17.40 11.88 -22.69
CA ARG A 66 -17.08 11.43 -21.32
C ARG A 66 -16.42 10.04 -21.30
N ARG A 67 -16.66 9.21 -22.29
CA ARG A 67 -15.98 7.91 -22.48
C ARG A 67 -14.54 8.11 -22.94
N ARG A 68 -13.73 8.81 -22.11
CA ARG A 68 -12.30 8.88 -22.39
C ARG A 68 -11.66 7.57 -21.95
N GLU A 69 -10.82 6.99 -22.82
CA GLU A 69 -9.92 5.94 -22.39
C GLU A 69 -9.11 6.40 -21.19
N ALA A 70 -8.85 5.51 -20.24
CA ALA A 70 -8.01 5.84 -19.09
C ALA A 70 -6.62 6.24 -19.57
N ARG A 71 -5.99 7.21 -18.92
CA ARG A 71 -4.64 7.67 -19.27
C ARG A 71 -3.64 6.52 -19.30
N ILE A 72 -3.81 5.55 -18.40
CA ILE A 72 -2.98 4.34 -18.28
C ILE A 72 -3.20 3.41 -19.51
N GLU A 73 -4.41 3.32 -20.06
CA GLU A 73 -4.70 2.49 -21.22
C GLU A 73 -4.07 3.02 -22.51
N ARG A 74 -3.94 4.34 -22.62
CA ARG A 74 -3.34 5.00 -23.81
C ARG A 74 -1.82 4.87 -23.85
N ASP A 75 -1.19 4.72 -22.72
CA ASP A 75 0.27 4.63 -22.57
C ASP A 75 0.62 3.18 -22.20
N ARG A 76 1.06 2.43 -23.24
CA ARG A 76 1.37 1.00 -23.07
C ARG A 76 2.50 0.78 -22.08
N ALA A 77 3.54 1.60 -22.08
CA ALA A 77 4.67 1.47 -21.16
C ALA A 77 4.23 1.74 -19.72
N LEU A 78 3.44 2.81 -19.51
CA LEU A 78 2.87 3.11 -18.20
C LEU A 78 1.92 2.00 -17.71
N ARG A 79 1.10 1.44 -18.64
CA ARG A 79 0.19 0.32 -18.30
C ARG A 79 0.97 -0.90 -17.83
N THR A 80 1.98 -1.32 -18.59
CA THR A 80 2.85 -2.45 -18.25
C THR A 80 3.48 -2.21 -16.87
N PHE A 81 4.13 -1.07 -16.66
CA PHE A 81 4.73 -0.73 -15.38
C PHE A 81 3.73 -0.82 -14.21
N VAL A 82 2.53 -0.22 -14.37
CA VAL A 82 1.50 -0.24 -13.32
C VAL A 82 1.04 -1.67 -13.01
N VAL A 83 0.80 -2.50 -14.03
CA VAL A 83 0.34 -3.88 -13.86
C VAL A 83 1.42 -4.74 -13.19
N ASP A 84 2.67 -4.64 -13.62
CA ASP A 84 3.80 -5.38 -13.05
C ASP A 84 4.00 -5.01 -11.58
N ARG A 85 4.01 -3.71 -11.26
CA ARG A 85 4.15 -3.27 -9.85
C ARG A 85 2.96 -3.71 -8.98
N LEU A 86 1.73 -3.74 -9.52
CA LEU A 86 0.59 -4.32 -8.80
C LEU A 86 0.78 -5.81 -8.55
N ALA A 87 1.26 -6.56 -9.55
CA ALA A 87 1.54 -7.99 -9.42
C ALA A 87 2.63 -8.28 -8.38
N GLU A 88 3.67 -7.45 -8.30
CA GLU A 88 4.68 -7.48 -7.24
C GLU A 88 4.17 -7.03 -5.87
N GLY A 89 2.91 -6.63 -5.80
CA GLY A 89 2.27 -6.28 -4.53
C GLY A 89 2.37 -4.83 -4.12
N TRP A 90 2.79 -3.93 -5.00
CA TRP A 90 2.73 -2.51 -4.71
C TRP A 90 1.29 -2.01 -4.64
N THR A 91 1.03 -1.08 -3.74
CA THR A 91 -0.28 -0.41 -3.69
C THR A 91 -0.34 0.74 -4.71
N PRO A 92 -1.53 1.13 -5.18
CA PRO A 92 -1.69 2.30 -6.05
C PRO A 92 -1.04 3.58 -5.52
N GLU A 93 -0.99 3.75 -4.19
CA GLU A 93 -0.34 4.88 -3.54
C GLU A 93 1.19 4.81 -3.70
N GLN A 94 1.78 3.63 -3.54
CA GLN A 94 3.22 3.41 -3.71
C GLN A 94 3.65 3.64 -5.16
N ILE A 95 2.90 3.12 -6.13
CA ILE A 95 3.14 3.34 -7.56
C ILE A 95 3.05 4.84 -7.90
N SER A 96 1.98 5.49 -7.45
CA SER A 96 1.79 6.94 -7.67
C SER A 96 2.93 7.77 -7.08
N GLY A 97 3.35 7.44 -5.85
CA GLY A 97 4.44 8.14 -5.17
C GLY A 97 5.78 7.93 -5.86
N TRP A 98 6.06 6.70 -6.30
CA TRP A 98 7.28 6.38 -7.05
C TRP A 98 7.39 7.18 -8.36
N LEU A 99 6.31 7.17 -9.16
CA LEU A 99 6.24 7.93 -10.42
C LEU A 99 6.37 9.45 -10.20
N ARG A 100 5.76 9.99 -9.13
CA ARG A 100 5.90 11.42 -8.79
C ARG A 100 7.29 11.79 -8.32
N GLY A 101 8.01 10.86 -7.72
CA GLY A 101 9.39 11.04 -7.31
C GLY A 101 10.39 11.11 -8.46
N GLY A 102 9.93 10.95 -9.73
CA GLY A 102 10.79 11.00 -10.92
C GLY A 102 11.70 9.78 -11.07
N ASN A 103 11.44 8.69 -10.34
CA ASN A 103 12.26 7.48 -10.37
C ASN A 103 12.19 6.74 -11.73
N GLU A 104 11.12 7.02 -12.52
CA GLU A 104 10.93 6.52 -13.88
C GLU A 104 10.78 7.71 -14.85
N PRO A 105 11.89 8.33 -15.31
CA PRO A 105 11.83 9.58 -16.08
C PRO A 105 11.08 9.48 -17.41
N ARG A 106 10.98 8.28 -17.97
CA ARG A 106 10.29 8.02 -19.23
C ARG A 106 8.79 7.80 -19.06
N LEU A 107 8.30 7.60 -17.83
CA LEU A 107 6.91 7.34 -17.54
C LEU A 107 6.22 8.58 -16.96
N ARG A 108 5.01 8.80 -17.40
CA ARG A 108 4.19 9.91 -16.90
C ARG A 108 3.73 9.63 -15.46
N ALA A 109 3.88 10.59 -14.56
CA ALA A 109 3.32 10.52 -13.22
C ALA A 109 1.77 10.52 -13.26
N VAL A 110 1.17 9.58 -12.53
CA VAL A 110 -0.28 9.45 -12.36
C VAL A 110 -0.67 9.41 -10.89
N GLY A 111 -1.86 9.94 -10.56
CA GLY A 111 -2.38 9.89 -9.19
C GLY A 111 -2.91 8.52 -8.81
N CYS A 112 -2.93 8.21 -7.51
CA CYS A 112 -3.43 6.91 -7.01
C CYS A 112 -4.90 6.67 -7.39
N GLU A 113 -5.75 7.70 -7.40
CA GLU A 113 -7.14 7.61 -7.86
C GLU A 113 -7.25 7.23 -9.34
N THR A 114 -6.31 7.68 -10.18
CA THR A 114 -6.24 7.28 -11.59
C THR A 114 -5.93 5.79 -11.73
N ILE A 115 -5.05 5.26 -10.86
CA ILE A 115 -4.71 3.83 -10.83
C ILE A 115 -5.90 3.02 -10.30
N TYR A 116 -6.58 3.46 -9.24
CA TYR A 116 -7.81 2.81 -8.78
C TYR A 116 -8.91 2.82 -9.84
N ALA A 117 -9.13 3.96 -10.52
CA ALA A 117 -10.12 4.06 -11.61
C ALA A 117 -9.78 3.13 -12.77
N PHE A 118 -8.50 2.89 -13.06
CA PHE A 118 -8.04 1.92 -14.05
C PHE A 118 -8.37 0.49 -13.59
N ILE A 119 -7.98 0.07 -12.37
CA ILE A 119 -8.18 -1.28 -11.82
C ILE A 119 -9.67 -1.70 -11.83
N TYR A 120 -10.57 -0.78 -11.44
CA TYR A 120 -11.99 -1.08 -11.29
C TYR A 120 -12.84 -0.80 -12.53
N ARG A 121 -12.22 -0.44 -13.65
CA ARG A 121 -12.92 -0.23 -14.90
C ARG A 121 -13.54 -1.51 -15.45
N ALA A 122 -14.71 -1.41 -16.09
CA ALA A 122 -15.39 -2.56 -16.66
C ALA A 122 -14.50 -3.32 -17.66
N ALA A 123 -13.70 -2.62 -18.47
CA ALA A 123 -12.75 -3.22 -19.43
C ALA A 123 -11.66 -4.06 -18.74
N GLN A 124 -11.33 -3.80 -17.49
CA GLN A 124 -10.29 -4.51 -16.72
C GLN A 124 -10.86 -5.66 -15.87
N GLN A 125 -12.17 -5.91 -15.90
CA GLN A 125 -12.79 -6.97 -15.11
C GLN A 125 -12.29 -8.36 -15.48
N ALA A 126 -12.00 -8.60 -16.77
CA ALA A 126 -11.44 -9.86 -17.25
C ALA A 126 -10.03 -10.11 -16.70
N GLU A 127 -9.21 -9.09 -16.53
CA GLU A 127 -7.84 -9.19 -15.99
C GLU A 127 -7.81 -9.32 -14.47
N GLN A 128 -8.93 -9.05 -13.80
CA GLN A 128 -9.10 -9.17 -12.34
C GLN A 128 -8.00 -8.46 -11.53
N LEU A 129 -7.51 -7.31 -11.99
CA LEU A 129 -6.42 -6.55 -11.37
C LEU A 129 -6.65 -6.20 -9.89
N TRP A 130 -7.92 -6.19 -9.45
CA TRP A 130 -8.29 -6.01 -8.04
C TRP A 130 -7.72 -7.10 -7.12
N ARG A 131 -7.36 -8.29 -7.65
CA ARG A 131 -6.71 -9.37 -6.89
C ARG A 131 -5.32 -8.99 -6.39
N TYR A 132 -4.66 -8.05 -7.05
CA TYR A 132 -3.37 -7.52 -6.64
C TYR A 132 -3.46 -6.48 -5.51
N LEU A 133 -4.68 -5.99 -5.18
CA LEU A 133 -4.86 -5.05 -4.09
C LEU A 133 -4.83 -5.72 -2.73
N THR A 134 -4.34 -5.01 -1.72
CA THR A 134 -4.04 -5.55 -0.37
C THR A 134 -5.27 -6.01 0.43
N ARG A 135 -6.49 -5.62 0.05
CA ARG A 135 -7.70 -5.89 0.83
C ARG A 135 -8.68 -6.79 0.12
N HIS A 136 -8.53 -8.11 0.31
CA HIS A 136 -9.53 -9.12 -0.03
C HIS A 136 -10.48 -9.41 1.13
N HIS A 137 -10.93 -8.43 1.94
CA HIS A 137 -11.68 -8.77 3.14
C HIS A 137 -13.19 -8.80 2.96
N LYS A 138 -13.75 -10.01 3.01
CA LYS A 138 -15.12 -10.27 3.46
C LYS A 138 -15.11 -10.62 4.96
N ARG A 139 -15.21 -9.62 5.87
CA ARG A 139 -15.50 -9.71 7.32
C ARG A 139 -14.37 -10.12 8.29
N ARG A 140 -14.31 -9.36 9.41
CA ARG A 140 -13.44 -9.50 10.59
C ARG A 140 -14.12 -10.37 11.65
N ARG A 141 -13.40 -11.32 12.27
CA ARG A 141 -13.89 -12.07 13.43
C ARG A 141 -13.26 -11.58 14.73
N PRO A 142 -14.02 -11.53 15.89
CA PRO A 142 -13.45 -11.15 17.19
C PRO A 142 -12.54 -12.26 17.75
N ARG A 143 -11.48 -11.85 18.46
CA ARG A 143 -10.47 -12.75 19.04
C ARG A 143 -10.78 -12.97 20.52
N ARG A 144 -10.90 -14.23 20.96
CA ARG A 144 -10.94 -14.61 22.38
C ARG A 144 -9.52 -14.92 22.86
N SER A 145 -9.11 -14.41 24.02
CA SER A 145 -7.79 -14.63 24.63
C SER A 145 -7.93 -15.31 26.00
N ARG A 146 -6.97 -16.18 26.33
CA ARG A 146 -6.76 -16.72 27.68
C ARG A 146 -5.61 -15.99 28.34
N PRO A 147 -5.61 -15.79 29.69
CA PRO A 147 -4.48 -15.16 30.38
C PRO A 147 -3.26 -16.09 30.32
N SER A 148 -2.07 -15.53 30.00
CA SER A 148 -0.81 -16.26 30.02
C SER A 148 -0.12 -16.08 31.37
N GLN A 149 0.44 -17.18 31.92
CA GLN A 149 1.38 -17.10 33.02
C GLN A 149 2.67 -16.41 32.59
N ASP A 150 3.31 -15.67 33.49
CA ASP A 150 4.53 -14.91 33.25
C ASP A 150 5.73 -15.88 33.15
N THR A 151 5.96 -16.41 31.95
CA THR A 151 6.99 -17.41 31.65
C THR A 151 8.31 -16.80 31.18
N ILE A 152 8.36 -15.48 30.95
CA ILE A 152 9.54 -14.76 30.46
C ILE A 152 10.20 -14.06 31.64
N LYS A 153 11.39 -14.55 32.06
CA LYS A 153 12.18 -13.95 33.11
C LYS A 153 12.90 -12.68 32.62
N ASP A 154 13.26 -11.80 33.56
CA ASP A 154 14.05 -10.57 33.31
C ASP A 154 13.46 -9.64 32.23
N ARG A 155 12.14 -9.65 32.09
CA ARG A 155 11.41 -8.85 31.12
C ARG A 155 11.43 -7.37 31.52
N VAL A 156 11.94 -6.52 30.62
CA VAL A 156 11.90 -5.06 30.77
C VAL A 156 10.68 -4.53 30.01
N SER A 157 9.90 -3.68 30.66
CA SER A 157 8.68 -3.11 30.09
C SER A 157 8.99 -2.16 28.92
N ILE A 158 8.10 -2.12 27.93
CA ILE A 158 8.16 -1.14 26.84
C ILE A 158 8.08 0.31 27.34
N HIS A 159 7.52 0.55 28.52
CA HIS A 159 7.42 1.87 29.13
C HIS A 159 8.78 2.42 29.59
N GLU A 160 9.77 1.55 29.80
CA GLU A 160 11.15 1.93 30.11
C GLU A 160 11.98 2.27 28.87
N ARG A 161 11.38 2.12 27.68
CA ARG A 161 12.05 2.37 26.41
C ARG A 161 12.30 3.87 26.22
N PRO A 162 13.52 4.29 25.85
CA PRO A 162 13.85 5.69 25.64
C PRO A 162 12.97 6.35 24.55
N LYS A 163 12.54 7.59 24.78
CA LYS A 163 11.69 8.35 23.85
C LYS A 163 12.27 8.45 22.43
N LYS A 164 13.61 8.50 22.30
CA LYS A 164 14.30 8.51 20.98
C LYS A 164 13.98 7.28 20.13
N VAL A 165 13.74 6.13 20.75
CA VAL A 165 13.35 4.91 20.06
C VAL A 165 11.92 5.01 19.53
N ASP A 166 11.03 5.65 20.29
CA ASP A 166 9.65 5.90 19.86
C ASP A 166 9.56 6.92 18.75
N ALA A 167 10.37 7.97 18.81
CA ALA A 167 10.47 8.99 17.77
C ALA A 167 11.09 8.48 16.45
N ARG A 168 11.76 7.31 16.48
CA ARG A 168 12.40 6.68 15.30
C ARG A 168 13.43 7.59 14.61
N THR A 169 14.10 8.41 15.38
CA THR A 169 15.14 9.30 14.88
C THR A 169 16.45 8.56 14.63
N GLU A 170 16.63 7.44 15.31
CA GLU A 170 17.83 6.61 15.29
C GLU A 170 17.55 5.22 14.70
N SER A 171 18.47 4.70 13.88
CA SER A 171 18.42 3.35 13.33
C SER A 171 18.98 2.31 14.28
N GLY A 172 18.64 1.04 14.07
CA GLY A 172 19.13 -0.09 14.89
C GLY A 172 18.14 -0.54 15.96
N HIS A 173 16.91 -0.05 15.91
CA HIS A 173 15.84 -0.46 16.81
C HIS A 173 14.83 -1.35 16.07
N TRP A 174 14.68 -2.58 16.52
CA TRP A 174 13.92 -3.63 15.86
C TRP A 174 12.62 -3.97 16.59
N GLU A 175 11.70 -4.57 15.88
CA GLU A 175 10.52 -5.26 16.42
C GLU A 175 10.56 -6.70 15.94
N GLY A 176 10.42 -7.66 16.85
CA GLY A 176 10.40 -9.09 16.56
C GLY A 176 8.99 -9.66 16.64
N ASP A 177 8.63 -10.56 15.73
CA ASP A 177 7.35 -11.27 15.69
C ASP A 177 7.46 -12.61 14.97
N LEU A 178 6.44 -13.45 15.09
CA LEU A 178 6.36 -14.73 14.42
C LEU A 178 5.16 -14.78 13.47
N ILE A 179 5.41 -15.14 12.22
CA ILE A 179 4.36 -15.51 11.27
C ILE A 179 4.12 -17.03 11.39
N ILE A 180 2.91 -17.40 11.81
CA ILE A 180 2.47 -18.81 11.85
C ILE A 180 1.62 -19.07 10.62
N CYS A 181 2.05 -20.02 9.77
CA CYS A 181 1.32 -20.54 8.63
C CYS A 181 0.62 -21.88 9.00
N LYS A 182 0.17 -22.63 8.01
CA LYS A 182 -0.39 -23.97 8.24
C LYS A 182 0.71 -24.85 8.85
N ARG A 183 0.39 -25.57 9.93
CA ARG A 183 1.34 -26.32 10.78
C ARG A 183 2.17 -25.44 11.72
N THR A 184 3.12 -26.02 12.42
CA THR A 184 3.74 -25.45 13.62
C THR A 184 5.05 -24.73 13.39
N ARG A 185 5.60 -24.75 12.17
CA ARG A 185 6.85 -24.05 11.87
C ARG A 185 6.60 -22.56 11.66
N PRO A 186 7.14 -21.70 12.51
CA PRO A 186 7.02 -20.26 12.35
C PRO A 186 8.09 -19.69 11.43
N VAL A 187 7.81 -18.52 10.89
CA VAL A 187 8.80 -17.63 10.28
C VAL A 187 9.05 -16.49 11.26
N LEU A 188 10.28 -16.36 11.73
CA LEU A 188 10.73 -15.22 12.50
C LEU A 188 10.78 -14.00 11.60
N VAL A 189 10.19 -12.90 12.03
CA VAL A 189 10.22 -11.60 11.33
C VAL A 189 10.85 -10.56 12.24
N LEU A 190 11.89 -9.90 11.74
CA LEU A 190 12.58 -8.80 12.40
C LEU A 190 12.39 -7.55 11.54
N HIS A 191 11.79 -6.50 12.10
CA HIS A 191 11.48 -5.28 11.40
C HIS A 191 12.18 -4.08 12.02
N GLU A 192 13.02 -3.39 11.25
CA GLU A 192 13.72 -2.18 11.71
C GLU A 192 12.78 -0.98 11.68
N ARG A 193 12.76 -0.20 12.77
CA ARG A 193 11.71 0.80 13.05
C ARG A 193 11.83 2.08 12.23
N LYS A 194 13.03 2.52 11.87
CA LYS A 194 13.31 3.75 11.10
C LYS A 194 13.32 3.48 9.60
N SER A 195 14.21 2.63 9.13
CA SER A 195 14.38 2.30 7.70
C SER A 195 13.28 1.41 7.12
N ARG A 196 12.50 0.73 7.99
CA ARG A 196 11.47 -0.24 7.58
C ARG A 196 11.99 -1.51 6.94
N VAL A 197 13.28 -1.77 7.02
CA VAL A 197 13.86 -3.04 6.57
C VAL A 197 13.23 -4.18 7.35
N THR A 198 12.88 -5.23 6.63
CA THR A 198 12.33 -6.46 7.19
C THR A 198 13.29 -7.60 6.88
N LEU A 199 13.61 -8.41 7.85
CA LEU A 199 14.32 -9.65 7.70
C LEU A 199 13.39 -10.77 8.13
N ALA A 200 13.50 -11.94 7.51
CA ALA A 200 12.74 -13.11 7.91
C ALA A 200 13.60 -14.38 7.80
N ALA A 201 13.35 -15.31 8.70
CA ALA A 201 14.00 -16.61 8.70
C ALA A 201 12.99 -17.69 9.16
N ARG A 202 12.97 -18.82 8.46
CA ARG A 202 12.17 -19.97 8.90
C ARG A 202 12.82 -20.60 10.14
N LEU A 203 11.98 -20.99 11.10
CA LEU A 203 12.41 -21.73 12.27
C LEU A 203 12.03 -23.21 12.11
N ALA A 204 12.85 -24.10 12.65
CA ALA A 204 12.54 -25.53 12.70
C ALA A 204 11.37 -25.80 13.66
N GLY A 205 11.19 -24.96 14.69
CA GLY A 205 10.09 -25.06 15.66
C GLY A 205 9.87 -23.73 16.40
N LYS A 206 8.84 -23.70 17.24
CA LYS A 206 8.48 -22.52 18.05
C LYS A 206 9.10 -22.62 19.46
N THR A 207 10.36 -22.97 19.57
CA THR A 207 11.06 -23.01 20.87
C THR A 207 11.88 -21.74 21.11
N ALA A 208 12.08 -21.38 22.38
CA ALA A 208 12.91 -20.21 22.72
C ALA A 208 14.38 -20.40 22.31
N ALA A 209 14.89 -21.63 22.40
CA ALA A 209 16.26 -21.96 22.00
C ALA A 209 16.47 -21.78 20.49
N GLU A 210 15.57 -22.30 19.67
CA GLU A 210 15.62 -22.14 18.23
C GLU A 210 15.50 -20.66 17.82
N THR A 211 14.52 -19.96 18.40
CA THR A 211 14.26 -18.56 18.08
C THR A 211 15.48 -17.68 18.40
N ILE A 212 16.09 -17.87 19.58
CA ILE A 212 17.26 -17.07 19.95
C ILE A 212 18.49 -17.42 19.11
N SER A 213 18.70 -18.70 18.78
CA SER A 213 19.81 -19.14 17.94
C SER A 213 19.77 -18.45 16.58
N VAL A 214 18.59 -18.46 15.92
CA VAL A 214 18.41 -17.79 14.63
C VAL A 214 18.56 -16.27 14.76
N MET A 215 18.02 -15.64 15.79
CA MET A 215 18.22 -14.20 16.02
C MET A 215 19.71 -13.84 16.20
N LEU A 216 20.47 -14.62 16.98
CA LEU A 216 21.89 -14.40 17.17
C LEU A 216 22.69 -14.52 15.87
N ALA A 217 22.33 -15.49 15.01
CA ALA A 217 22.96 -15.68 13.70
C ALA A 217 22.64 -14.50 12.75
N VAL A 218 21.38 -14.03 12.73
CA VAL A 218 20.97 -12.87 11.92
C VAL A 218 21.70 -11.61 12.39
N PHE A 219 21.66 -11.31 13.68
CA PHE A 219 22.27 -10.09 14.22
C PHE A 219 23.81 -10.13 14.21
N ALA A 220 24.45 -11.30 14.08
CA ALA A 220 25.87 -11.41 13.88
C ALA A 220 26.34 -10.76 12.56
N ARG A 221 25.46 -10.76 11.54
CA ARG A 221 25.73 -10.24 10.20
C ARG A 221 25.36 -8.77 10.04
N ILE A 222 24.78 -8.15 11.06
CA ILE A 222 24.35 -6.75 11.04
C ILE A 222 25.41 -5.89 11.75
N GLU A 223 25.72 -4.75 11.14
CA GLU A 223 26.60 -3.74 11.72
C GLU A 223 26.20 -3.36 13.16
N PRO A 224 27.14 -3.24 14.12
CA PRO A 224 26.83 -2.89 15.49
C PRO A 224 25.98 -1.62 15.62
N ALA A 225 26.21 -0.61 14.78
CA ALA A 225 25.44 0.62 14.75
C ALA A 225 23.95 0.41 14.45
N LEU A 226 23.60 -0.68 13.76
CA LEU A 226 22.24 -1.05 13.36
C LEU A 226 21.60 -2.15 14.22
N ARG A 227 22.22 -2.54 15.36
CA ARG A 227 21.70 -3.57 16.27
C ARG A 227 21.71 -3.11 17.73
N LYS A 228 20.89 -2.12 18.06
CA LYS A 228 20.86 -1.47 19.39
C LYS A 228 19.83 -2.10 20.32
N SER A 229 18.66 -2.39 19.83
CA SER A 229 17.59 -2.95 20.65
C SER A 229 16.52 -3.66 19.83
N ILE A 230 15.69 -4.46 20.52
CA ILE A 230 14.55 -5.13 19.95
C ILE A 230 13.37 -5.17 20.91
N THR A 231 12.15 -5.03 20.38
CA THR A 231 10.90 -5.09 21.12
C THR A 231 10.12 -6.34 20.73
N PHE A 232 9.65 -7.09 21.72
CA PHE A 232 8.86 -8.31 21.56
C PHE A 232 7.45 -8.18 22.15
N ASP A 233 6.55 -9.08 21.75
CA ASP A 233 5.36 -9.39 22.55
C ASP A 233 5.72 -10.43 23.64
N ASN A 234 4.68 -10.88 24.37
CA ASN A 234 4.84 -11.84 25.45
C ASN A 234 4.75 -13.30 24.96
N ASP A 235 5.22 -13.60 23.73
CA ASP A 235 5.30 -14.98 23.26
C ASP A 235 6.49 -15.69 23.91
N THR A 236 6.24 -16.91 24.40
CA THR A 236 7.26 -17.75 25.06
C THR A 236 8.44 -18.10 24.16
N ALA A 237 8.30 -17.99 22.85
CA ALA A 237 9.41 -18.13 21.91
C ALA A 237 10.53 -17.11 22.13
N PHE A 238 10.24 -16.00 22.82
CA PHE A 238 11.24 -14.97 23.15
C PHE A 238 11.79 -15.09 24.58
N ALA A 239 11.52 -16.19 25.28
CA ALA A 239 11.91 -16.33 26.69
C ALA A 239 13.44 -16.29 26.93
N GLN A 240 14.27 -16.62 25.93
CA GLN A 240 15.73 -16.55 26.03
C GLN A 240 16.34 -15.22 25.53
N HIS A 241 15.54 -14.15 25.50
CA HIS A 241 15.92 -12.83 24.99
C HIS A 241 17.18 -12.23 25.67
N ALA A 242 17.45 -12.61 26.92
CA ALA A 242 18.61 -12.11 27.68
C ALA A 242 19.95 -12.40 26.97
N LEU A 243 20.04 -13.46 26.17
CA LEU A 243 21.23 -13.78 25.38
C LEU A 243 21.53 -12.72 24.29
N LEU A 244 20.55 -11.97 23.81
CA LEU A 244 20.81 -10.84 22.90
C LEU A 244 21.56 -9.71 23.60
N ARG A 245 21.30 -9.46 24.88
CA ARG A 245 22.04 -8.49 25.68
C ARG A 245 23.49 -8.96 25.87
N THR A 246 23.66 -10.19 26.28
CA THR A 246 25.00 -10.73 26.60
C THR A 246 25.88 -10.89 25.34
N MET A 247 25.32 -11.42 24.26
CA MET A 247 26.11 -11.81 23.08
C MET A 247 26.13 -10.76 21.98
N ARG A 248 25.20 -9.79 21.97
CA ARG A 248 25.08 -8.79 20.91
C ARG A 248 24.96 -7.36 21.43
N ALA A 249 25.02 -7.15 22.75
CA ALA A 249 24.82 -5.85 23.41
C ALA A 249 23.49 -5.16 23.06
N MET A 250 22.45 -5.94 22.76
CA MET A 250 21.13 -5.43 22.40
C MET A 250 20.21 -5.35 23.59
N THR A 251 19.60 -4.21 23.81
CA THR A 251 18.54 -4.06 24.84
C THR A 251 17.23 -4.68 24.32
N THR A 252 16.50 -5.36 25.21
CA THR A 252 15.22 -6.01 24.87
C THR A 252 14.09 -5.40 25.69
N TRP A 253 12.96 -5.09 25.03
CA TRP A 253 11.73 -4.61 25.69
C TRP A 253 10.54 -5.48 25.30
N PHE A 254 9.55 -5.50 26.18
CA PHE A 254 8.34 -6.28 25.98
C PHE A 254 7.10 -5.40 26.05
N CYS A 255 6.20 -5.63 25.11
CA CYS A 255 4.88 -4.99 25.11
C CYS A 255 4.05 -5.43 26.30
N ASP A 256 3.07 -4.60 26.67
CA ASP A 256 2.05 -5.00 27.64
C ASP A 256 1.24 -6.19 27.11
N ALA A 257 0.70 -6.95 28.04
CA ALA A 257 -0.21 -8.03 27.69
C ALA A 257 -1.43 -7.47 26.93
N TYR A 258 -1.79 -8.12 25.80
CA TYR A 258 -2.91 -7.73 24.94
C TYR A 258 -2.78 -6.37 24.24
N ALA A 259 -1.63 -5.72 24.28
CA ALA A 259 -1.38 -4.42 23.67
C ALA A 259 -0.70 -4.53 22.30
N SER A 260 -1.31 -5.22 21.35
CA SER A 260 -0.74 -5.45 19.99
C SER A 260 -0.41 -4.15 19.25
N TRP A 261 -1.12 -3.05 19.54
CA TRP A 261 -0.85 -1.73 18.94
C TRP A 261 0.53 -1.16 19.27
N GLN A 262 1.16 -1.60 20.36
CA GLN A 262 2.51 -1.18 20.75
C GLN A 262 3.59 -1.72 19.77
N LYS A 263 3.27 -2.78 19.02
CA LYS A 263 4.09 -3.43 17.98
C LYS A 263 3.51 -3.26 16.56
N GLY A 264 2.70 -2.25 16.31
CA GLY A 264 1.96 -2.09 15.05
C GLY A 264 2.81 -2.04 13.78
N ARG A 265 4.14 -1.90 13.88
CA ARG A 265 5.03 -1.82 12.71
C ARG A 265 5.38 -3.19 12.15
N VAL A 266 5.77 -4.13 13.00
CA VAL A 266 6.01 -5.50 12.58
C VAL A 266 4.69 -6.18 12.16
N GLU A 267 3.56 -5.83 12.77
CA GLU A 267 2.24 -6.29 12.30
C GLU A 267 1.96 -5.83 10.86
N ASN A 268 2.28 -4.58 10.52
CA ASN A 268 2.17 -4.07 9.16
C ASN A 268 3.15 -4.77 8.21
N ALA A 269 4.37 -5.10 8.66
CA ALA A 269 5.34 -5.87 7.88
C ALA A 269 4.81 -7.29 7.63
N ASN A 270 4.32 -7.95 8.68
CA ASN A 270 3.67 -9.26 8.58
C ASN A 270 2.47 -9.24 7.64
N GLY A 271 1.64 -8.19 7.69
CA GLY A 271 0.53 -8.01 6.76
C GLY A 271 0.95 -7.96 5.29
N ARG A 272 2.14 -7.43 4.99
CA ARG A 272 2.71 -7.43 3.65
C ARG A 272 3.24 -8.80 3.25
N LEU A 273 4.02 -9.44 4.12
CA LEU A 273 4.54 -10.80 3.88
C LEU A 273 3.41 -11.81 3.73
N ARG A 274 2.29 -11.62 4.42
CA ARG A 274 1.08 -12.46 4.33
C ARG A 274 0.45 -12.50 2.93
N ARG A 275 0.82 -11.62 2.03
CA ARG A 275 0.42 -11.66 0.63
C ARG A 275 0.98 -12.89 -0.09
N TRP A 276 2.21 -13.26 0.21
CA TRP A 276 2.91 -14.41 -0.36
C TRP A 276 2.99 -15.59 0.61
N LEU A 277 2.90 -15.32 1.92
CA LEU A 277 2.86 -16.32 2.99
C LEU A 277 1.47 -16.31 3.68
N PRO A 278 0.38 -16.67 2.98
CA PRO A 278 -0.94 -16.71 3.59
C PRO A 278 -1.01 -17.79 4.69
N ARG A 279 -1.99 -17.66 5.59
CA ARG A 279 -2.12 -18.60 6.73
C ARG A 279 -2.30 -20.06 6.33
N GLN A 280 -2.84 -20.30 5.14
CA GLN A 280 -3.14 -21.63 4.62
C GLN A 280 -1.91 -22.28 3.94
N ILE A 281 -0.87 -21.55 3.65
CA ILE A 281 0.32 -22.09 2.99
C ILE A 281 1.02 -23.10 3.91
N ASP A 282 1.49 -24.17 3.35
CA ASP A 282 2.37 -25.12 4.02
C ASP A 282 3.80 -24.60 3.91
N ILE A 283 4.33 -24.02 4.99
CA ILE A 283 5.64 -23.38 4.99
C ILE A 283 6.79 -24.38 4.72
N ASP A 284 6.56 -25.68 4.92
CA ASP A 284 7.55 -26.70 4.64
C ASP A 284 7.78 -26.91 3.13
N LYS A 285 6.83 -26.44 2.30
CA LYS A 285 6.92 -26.50 0.84
C LYS A 285 7.49 -25.22 0.22
N VAL A 286 7.74 -24.21 1.02
CA VAL A 286 8.35 -22.96 0.59
C VAL A 286 9.83 -23.03 0.90
N SER A 287 10.71 -22.84 -0.07
CA SER A 287 12.16 -22.88 0.17
C SER A 287 12.65 -21.67 0.97
N ASP A 288 13.85 -21.72 1.51
CA ASP A 288 14.45 -20.57 2.19
C ASP A 288 14.74 -19.44 1.20
N GLU A 289 15.12 -19.78 -0.04
CA GLU A 289 15.32 -18.85 -1.14
C GLU A 289 14.02 -18.10 -1.47
N GLU A 290 12.91 -18.82 -1.60
CA GLU A 290 11.60 -18.19 -1.84
C GLU A 290 11.20 -17.24 -0.71
N ILE A 291 11.51 -17.59 0.56
CA ILE A 291 11.26 -16.67 1.69
C ILE A 291 12.15 -15.43 1.55
N GLN A 292 13.41 -15.57 1.15
CA GLN A 292 14.31 -14.43 0.95
C GLN A 292 13.86 -13.56 -0.22
N ASP A 293 13.41 -14.13 -1.32
CA ASP A 293 12.85 -13.39 -2.47
C ASP A 293 11.63 -12.55 -2.08
N ILE A 294 10.73 -13.11 -1.26
CA ILE A 294 9.59 -12.39 -0.69
C ILE A 294 10.08 -11.21 0.18
N VAL A 295 11.10 -11.43 1.00
CA VAL A 295 11.68 -10.40 1.87
C VAL A 295 12.36 -9.30 1.05
N ILE A 296 13.13 -9.67 0.03
CA ILE A 296 13.77 -8.74 -0.90
C ILE A 296 12.72 -7.89 -1.60
N THR A 297 11.68 -8.51 -2.16
CA THR A 297 10.55 -7.81 -2.79
C THR A 297 9.90 -6.81 -1.84
N ALA A 298 9.65 -7.23 -0.59
CA ALA A 298 9.09 -6.34 0.43
C ALA A 298 10.02 -5.16 0.77
N ASN A 299 11.33 -5.34 0.74
CA ASN A 299 12.33 -4.31 1.02
C ASN A 299 12.63 -3.41 -0.18
N LEU A 300 12.35 -3.86 -1.40
CA LEU A 300 12.42 -3.07 -2.62
C LEU A 300 11.12 -2.30 -2.90
N THR A 301 10.05 -2.55 -2.16
CA THR A 301 8.78 -1.84 -2.30
C THR A 301 8.84 -0.47 -1.61
N PRO A 302 8.55 0.66 -2.31
CA PRO A 302 8.57 2.01 -1.74
C PRO A 302 7.60 2.19 -0.57
N ARG A 303 7.97 3.03 0.40
CA ARG A 303 7.14 3.33 1.58
C ARG A 303 6.79 4.81 1.65
N LYS A 304 5.51 5.13 1.79
CA LYS A 304 5.05 6.51 1.99
C LYS A 304 5.75 7.20 3.16
N CYS A 305 5.92 6.48 4.28
CA CYS A 305 6.59 7.00 5.47
C CYS A 305 8.10 7.23 5.31
N LEU A 306 8.68 6.80 4.20
CA LEU A 306 10.07 7.05 3.79
C LEU A 306 10.15 8.05 2.61
N GLY A 307 9.10 8.82 2.36
CA GLY A 307 9.04 9.69 1.19
C GLY A 307 9.09 8.93 -0.13
N PHE A 308 8.46 7.74 -0.15
CA PHE A 308 8.45 6.79 -1.28
C PHE A 308 9.83 6.21 -1.65
N LYS A 309 10.82 6.30 -0.77
CA LYS A 309 12.04 5.50 -0.88
C LYS A 309 11.77 4.06 -0.45
N THR A 310 12.58 3.14 -0.96
CA THR A 310 12.53 1.75 -0.52
C THR A 310 13.20 1.57 0.85
N PRO A 311 12.84 0.55 1.65
CA PRO A 311 13.58 0.20 2.86
C PRO A 311 15.08 0.01 2.65
N PHE A 312 15.51 -0.63 1.55
CA PHE A 312 16.94 -0.78 1.23
C PHE A 312 17.62 0.56 0.97
N GLN A 313 17.01 1.48 0.23
CA GLN A 313 17.57 2.83 0.06
C GLN A 313 17.69 3.55 1.40
N ALA A 314 16.69 3.40 2.27
CA ALA A 314 16.69 4.05 3.57
C ALA A 314 17.81 3.53 4.49
N ILE A 315 18.04 2.21 4.57
CA ILE A 315 19.08 1.64 5.42
C ILE A 315 20.48 1.92 4.87
N LEU A 316 20.66 1.88 3.54
CA LEU A 316 21.94 2.19 2.91
C LEU A 316 22.34 3.64 3.15
N LYS A 317 21.36 4.57 3.13
CA LYS A 317 21.60 5.97 3.49
C LYS A 317 22.05 6.13 4.95
N GLU A 318 21.50 5.36 5.89
CA GLU A 318 21.95 5.35 7.29
C GLU A 318 23.40 4.86 7.43
N LEU A 319 23.88 4.04 6.48
CA LEU A 319 25.26 3.57 6.39
C LEU A 319 26.17 4.49 5.55
N GLY A 320 25.70 5.68 5.21
CA GLY A 320 26.45 6.65 4.40
C GLY A 320 26.53 6.31 2.90
N LYS A 321 25.69 5.38 2.41
CA LYS A 321 25.64 4.97 1.01
C LYS A 321 24.34 5.48 0.37
N ASP A 322 24.43 6.34 -0.64
CA ASP A 322 23.25 6.80 -1.41
C ASP A 322 23.16 5.97 -2.70
N VAL A 323 22.09 5.18 -2.81
CA VAL A 323 21.87 4.25 -3.93
C VAL A 323 20.54 4.56 -4.59
N GLN A 324 20.58 4.82 -5.91
CA GLN A 324 19.37 4.92 -6.73
C GLN A 324 18.95 3.54 -7.24
N ILE A 325 17.71 3.15 -6.99
CA ILE A 325 17.10 1.92 -7.49
C ILE A 325 16.16 2.31 -8.64
N ARG A 326 16.29 1.66 -9.79
CA ARG A 326 15.42 1.80 -10.95
C ARG A 326 14.88 0.42 -11.31
N PHE A 327 13.65 0.36 -11.85
CA PHE A 327 12.95 -0.88 -12.22
C PHE A 327 12.59 -0.92 -13.71
N THR A 328 13.14 0.01 -14.51
CA THR A 328 12.97 0.05 -15.98
C THR A 328 14.26 -0.31 -16.68
#